data_822b20864bab8eaab60184e01619bee7
#
_entry.id   822b20864bab8eaab60184e01619bee7
#
_cell.length_a   1.000
_cell.length_b   1.000
_cell.length_c   1.000
_cell.angle_alpha   90.00
_cell.angle_beta   90.00
_cell.angle_gamma   90.00
#
_symmetry.space_group_name_H-M   'P 1'
#
loop_
_entity.id
_entity.type
_entity.pdbx_description
1 polymer ?
#
loop_
_entity_poly.entity_id
_entity_poly.type
_entity_poly.pdbx_seq_one_letter_code
_entity_poly.pdbx_strand_id
1 'polypeptide(L)'
;MGKERNEVHRVRQTHALHLRDRDVAAEYLCAALDDGDPAVILMALRNIAEAQEDGISGLAIRSNLGRESMYKMLSETGNPKLSSFTKVIQALGLKLKVEQDIHHSVT
;
A
#
# COMPACT_ATOMS: atom_id res chain seq x y z
N MET A 1 -10.82 27.29 -5.20
CA MET A 1 -11.10 25.88 -5.51
C MET A 1 -9.98 25.22 -6.29
N GLY A 2 -9.44 25.85 -7.29
CA GLY A 2 -8.33 25.30 -8.04
C GLY A 2 -7.09 25.04 -7.21
N LYS A 3 -6.83 25.87 -6.22
CA LYS A 3 -5.65 25.73 -5.36
C LYS A 3 -5.70 24.46 -4.53
N GLU A 4 -6.84 24.12 -3.97
CA GLU A 4 -6.98 22.92 -3.16
C GLU A 4 -6.76 21.66 -3.97
N ARG A 5 -7.32 21.62 -5.18
CA ARG A 5 -7.11 20.48 -6.08
C ARG A 5 -5.66 20.34 -6.46
N ASN A 6 -5.00 21.46 -6.76
CA ASN A 6 -3.60 21.46 -7.15
C ASN A 6 -2.71 20.96 -6.02
N GLU A 7 -3.00 21.38 -4.79
CA GLU A 7 -2.23 20.94 -3.64
C GLU A 7 -2.38 19.44 -3.38
N VAL A 8 -3.61 18.93 -3.45
CA VAL A 8 -3.86 17.50 -3.28
C VAL A 8 -3.15 16.71 -4.37
N HIS A 9 -3.21 17.19 -5.60
CA HIS A 9 -2.55 16.54 -6.72
C HIS A 9 -1.02 16.52 -6.54
N ARG A 10 -0.44 17.62 -6.09
CA ARG A 10 0.99 17.71 -5.81
C ARG A 10 1.41 16.74 -4.71
N VAL A 11 0.63 16.67 -3.65
CA VAL A 11 0.90 15.75 -2.55
C VAL A 11 0.91 14.32 -3.03
N ARG A 12 -0.07 13.95 -3.86
CA ARG A 12 -0.12 12.60 -4.44
C ARG A 12 1.08 12.32 -5.31
N GLN A 13 1.47 13.27 -6.16
CA GLN A 13 2.63 13.10 -7.02
C GLN A 13 3.92 12.98 -6.20
N THR A 14 4.04 13.79 -5.17
CA THR A 14 5.20 13.75 -4.29
C THR A 14 5.28 12.40 -3.59
N HIS A 15 4.15 11.93 -3.05
CA HIS A 15 4.09 10.62 -2.42
C HIS A 15 4.44 9.51 -3.40
N ALA A 16 3.92 9.59 -4.63
CA ALA A 16 4.20 8.57 -5.63
C ALA A 16 5.69 8.48 -5.94
N LEU A 17 6.38 9.61 -6.00
CA LEU A 17 7.82 9.64 -6.24
C LEU A 17 8.59 9.03 -5.06
N HIS A 18 8.17 9.32 -3.85
CA HIS A 18 8.86 8.84 -2.66
C HIS A 18 8.50 7.40 -2.30
N LEU A 19 7.37 6.91 -2.76
CA LEU A 19 6.92 5.55 -2.44
C LEU A 19 7.76 4.44 -3.07
N ARG A 20 8.70 4.79 -3.94
CA ARG A 20 9.70 3.84 -4.42
C ARG A 20 10.73 3.54 -3.35
N ASP A 21 10.95 4.50 -2.44
CA ASP A 21 11.82 4.31 -1.29
C ASP A 21 11.13 3.38 -0.30
N ARG A 22 11.80 2.30 0.05
CA ARG A 22 11.23 1.29 0.96
C ARG A 22 10.90 1.83 2.33
N ASP A 23 11.72 2.74 2.85
CA ASP A 23 11.47 3.35 4.16
C ASP A 23 10.22 4.19 4.14
N VAL A 24 10.05 4.99 3.08
CA VAL A 24 8.86 5.82 2.91
C VAL A 24 7.61 4.95 2.71
N ALA A 25 7.73 3.91 1.90
CA ALA A 25 6.63 2.98 1.68
C ALA A 25 6.21 2.29 2.97
N ALA A 26 7.19 1.89 3.79
CA ALA A 26 6.92 1.26 5.07
C ALA A 26 6.16 2.19 6.01
N GLU A 27 6.60 3.44 6.12
CA GLU A 27 5.91 4.44 6.94
C GLU A 27 4.49 4.70 6.47
N TYR A 28 4.34 4.81 5.16
CA TYR A 28 3.04 5.05 4.54
C TYR A 28 2.07 3.91 4.82
N LEU A 29 2.53 2.69 4.62
CA LEU A 29 1.71 1.51 4.88
C LEU A 29 1.40 1.34 6.37
N CYS A 30 2.37 1.62 7.23
CA CYS A 30 2.16 1.59 8.67
C CYS A 30 1.05 2.54 9.10
N ALA A 31 1.05 3.75 8.55
CA ALA A 31 0.00 4.72 8.85
C ALA A 31 -1.38 4.22 8.43
N ALA A 32 -1.45 3.56 7.27
CA ALA A 32 -2.70 2.97 6.80
C ALA A 32 -3.17 1.84 7.71
N LEU A 33 -2.23 1.00 8.15
CA LEU A 33 -2.55 -0.10 9.06
C LEU A 33 -3.00 0.42 10.42
N ASP A 34 -2.42 1.51 10.89
CA ASP A 34 -2.83 2.15 12.15
C ASP A 34 -4.25 2.70 12.05
N ASP A 35 -4.62 3.21 10.89
CA ASP A 35 -5.99 3.66 10.63
C ASP A 35 -6.97 2.50 10.75
N GLY A 36 -6.56 1.33 10.26
CA GLY A 36 -7.33 0.10 10.43
C GLY A 36 -8.46 -0.13 9.43
N ASP A 37 -8.77 0.85 8.60
CA ASP A 37 -9.81 0.68 7.58
C ASP A 37 -9.24 -0.11 6.40
N PRO A 38 -9.81 -1.27 6.08
CA PRO A 38 -9.31 -2.07 4.94
C PRO A 38 -9.24 -1.29 3.63
N ALA A 39 -10.16 -0.38 3.38
CA ALA A 39 -10.16 0.43 2.16
C ALA A 39 -8.93 1.34 2.11
N VAL A 40 -8.55 1.92 3.25
CA VAL A 40 -7.38 2.77 3.36
C VAL A 40 -6.10 1.95 3.16
N ILE A 41 -6.05 0.76 3.74
CA ILE A 41 -4.90 -0.13 3.61
C ILE A 41 -4.70 -0.54 2.14
N LEU A 42 -5.79 -0.90 1.46
CA LEU A 42 -5.70 -1.29 0.04
C LEU A 42 -5.33 -0.11 -0.84
N MET A 43 -5.83 1.08 -0.53
CA MET A 43 -5.46 2.29 -1.27
C MET A 43 -3.97 2.58 -1.13
N ALA A 44 -3.45 2.47 0.09
CA ALA A 44 -2.03 2.67 0.35
C ALA A 44 -1.19 1.65 -0.42
N LEU A 45 -1.59 0.39 -0.38
CA LEU A 45 -0.88 -0.67 -1.07
C LEU A 45 -0.89 -0.44 -2.59
N ARG A 46 -2.01 -0.02 -3.13
CA ARG A 46 -2.12 0.31 -4.55
C ARG A 46 -1.19 1.45 -4.93
N ASN A 47 -1.15 2.50 -4.12
CA ASN A 47 -0.28 3.64 -4.39
C ASN A 47 1.20 3.24 -4.38
N ILE A 48 1.57 2.38 -3.44
CA ILE A 48 2.94 1.85 -3.40
C ILE A 48 3.23 1.00 -4.64
N ALA A 49 2.26 0.16 -5.02
CA ALA A 49 2.42 -0.71 -6.20
C ALA A 49 2.58 0.09 -7.48
N GLU A 50 1.77 1.13 -7.64
CA GLU A 50 1.83 1.99 -8.82
C GLU A 50 3.15 2.76 -8.90
N ALA A 51 3.74 3.06 -7.75
CA ALA A 51 5.00 3.79 -7.67
C ALA A 51 6.22 2.94 -8.00
N GLN A 52 6.07 1.62 -8.02
CA GLN A 52 7.19 0.73 -8.34
C GLN A 52 7.70 1.00 -9.75
N GLU A 53 9.01 0.84 -9.95
CA GLU A 53 9.62 1.08 -11.25
C GLU A 53 8.99 0.22 -12.34
N ASP A 54 8.68 -1.03 -12.02
CA ASP A 54 8.05 -1.96 -12.95
C ASP A 54 6.51 -1.97 -12.86
N GLY A 55 5.93 -1.08 -12.05
CA GLY A 55 4.49 -0.92 -11.93
C GLY A 55 3.78 -2.10 -11.30
N ILE A 56 2.46 -2.08 -11.39
CA ILE A 56 1.62 -3.14 -10.82
C ILE A 56 1.90 -4.48 -11.51
N SER A 57 2.07 -4.45 -12.83
CA SER A 57 2.34 -5.68 -13.60
C SER A 57 3.63 -6.36 -13.17
N GLY A 58 4.69 -5.58 -13.00
CA GLY A 58 5.96 -6.10 -12.52
C GLY A 58 5.86 -6.63 -11.10
N LEU A 59 5.15 -5.92 -10.26
CA LEU A 59 4.94 -6.37 -8.88
C LEU A 59 4.17 -7.69 -8.85
N ALA A 60 3.19 -7.88 -9.74
CA ALA A 60 2.45 -9.14 -9.82
C ALA A 60 3.40 -10.30 -10.12
N ILE A 61 4.32 -10.10 -11.06
CA ILE A 61 5.32 -11.11 -11.40
C ILE A 61 6.20 -11.43 -10.20
N ARG A 62 6.74 -10.40 -9.55
CA ARG A 62 7.60 -10.58 -8.38
C ARG A 62 6.89 -11.22 -7.20
N SER A 63 5.59 -11.00 -7.09
CA SER A 63 4.76 -11.58 -6.04
C SER A 63 4.30 -12.99 -6.36
N ASN A 64 4.60 -13.45 -7.56
CA ASN A 64 4.12 -14.73 -8.06
C ASN A 64 2.59 -14.82 -8.04
N LEU A 65 1.95 -13.72 -8.39
CA LEU A 65 0.49 -13.63 -8.50
C LEU A 65 0.12 -13.35 -9.95
N GLY A 66 -1.05 -13.83 -10.35
CA GLY A 66 -1.58 -13.51 -11.66
C GLY A 66 -1.89 -12.01 -11.74
N ARG A 67 -1.76 -11.46 -12.95
CA ARG A 67 -2.04 -10.06 -13.20
C ARG A 67 -3.46 -9.67 -12.80
N GLU A 68 -4.43 -10.49 -13.19
CA GLU A 68 -5.82 -10.26 -12.85
C GLU A 68 -6.05 -10.30 -11.35
N SER A 69 -5.43 -11.27 -10.67
CA SER A 69 -5.53 -11.39 -9.23
C SER A 69 -4.97 -10.15 -8.53
N MET A 70 -3.85 -9.62 -9.04
CA MET A 70 -3.25 -8.42 -8.48
C MET A 70 -4.17 -7.21 -8.63
N TYR A 71 -4.69 -6.98 -9.82
CA TYR A 71 -5.58 -5.84 -10.06
C TYR A 71 -6.87 -5.95 -9.26
N LYS A 72 -7.40 -7.15 -9.14
CA LYS A 72 -8.60 -7.40 -8.35
C LYS A 72 -8.35 -7.14 -6.88
N MET A 73 -7.21 -7.58 -6.37
CA MET A 73 -6.83 -7.38 -4.97
C MET A 73 -6.70 -5.90 -4.65
N LEU A 74 -6.15 -5.12 -5.56
CA LEU A 74 -5.88 -3.70 -5.34
C LEU A 74 -7.06 -2.80 -5.72
N SER A 75 -8.18 -3.38 -6.14
CA SER A 75 -9.38 -2.60 -6.46
C SER A 75 -10.05 -2.09 -5.18
N GLU A 76 -10.94 -1.12 -5.32
CA GLU A 76 -11.66 -0.54 -4.18
C GLU A 76 -12.48 -1.57 -3.41
N THR A 77 -12.93 -2.60 -4.08
CA THR A 77 -13.71 -3.66 -3.47
C THR A 77 -12.90 -4.92 -3.21
N GLY A 78 -11.58 -4.78 -3.26
CA GLY A 78 -10.69 -5.90 -3.08
C GLY A 78 -10.82 -6.52 -1.69
N ASN A 79 -10.67 -7.82 -1.64
CA ASN A 79 -10.67 -8.57 -0.39
C ASN A 79 -9.59 -9.63 -0.50
N PRO A 80 -8.33 -9.22 -0.33
CA PRO A 80 -7.21 -10.12 -0.57
C PRO A 80 -7.12 -11.22 0.48
N LYS A 81 -6.70 -12.38 0.02
CA LYS A 81 -6.33 -13.45 0.93
C LYS A 81 -5.04 -13.04 1.66
N LEU A 82 -4.90 -13.52 2.87
CA LEU A 82 -3.68 -13.24 3.66
C LEU A 82 -2.43 -13.68 2.91
N SER A 83 -2.49 -14.84 2.25
CA SER A 83 -1.34 -15.34 1.49
C SER A 83 -0.94 -14.40 0.36
N SER A 84 -1.91 -13.83 -0.34
CA SER A 84 -1.64 -12.87 -1.41
C SER A 84 -1.05 -11.57 -0.86
N PHE A 85 -1.63 -11.09 0.23
CA PHE A 85 -1.17 -9.88 0.88
C PHE A 85 0.29 -10.01 1.33
N THR A 86 0.63 -11.11 1.99
CA THR A 86 2.00 -11.33 2.46
C THR A 86 2.99 -11.47 1.31
N LYS A 87 2.59 -12.09 0.20
CA LYS A 87 3.45 -12.19 -0.98
C LYS A 87 3.79 -10.82 -1.55
N VAL A 88 2.80 -9.94 -1.61
CA VAL A 88 3.00 -8.57 -2.11
C VAL A 88 3.93 -7.79 -1.18
N ILE A 89 3.70 -7.89 0.12
CA ILE A 89 4.54 -7.23 1.12
C ILE A 89 6.00 -7.66 0.95
N GLN A 90 6.24 -8.97 0.81
CA GLN A 90 7.58 -9.50 0.61
C GLN A 90 8.20 -9.02 -0.70
N ALA A 91 7.42 -9.01 -1.77
CA ALA A 91 7.90 -8.55 -3.08
C ALA A 91 8.27 -7.08 -3.07
N LEU A 92 7.63 -6.29 -2.22
CA LEU A 92 7.97 -4.87 -2.03
C LEU A 92 9.22 -4.68 -1.17
N GLY A 93 9.77 -5.76 -0.63
CA GLY A 93 10.92 -5.67 0.26
C GLY A 93 10.55 -5.22 1.66
N LEU A 94 9.29 -5.36 2.02
CA LEU A 94 8.79 -4.98 3.33
C LEU A 94 8.52 -6.21 4.19
N LYS A 95 8.33 -5.97 5.46
CA LYS A 95 8.09 -7.02 6.44
C LYS A 95 6.97 -6.60 7.37
N LEU A 96 6.01 -7.47 7.57
CA LEU A 96 4.97 -7.23 8.55
C LEU A 96 5.49 -7.55 9.94
N LYS A 97 5.17 -6.69 10.87
CA LYS A 97 5.58 -6.84 12.25
C LYS A 97 4.43 -6.46 13.16
N VAL A 98 4.30 -7.16 14.25
CA VAL A 98 3.25 -6.90 15.23
C VAL A 98 3.89 -6.40 16.51
N GLU A 99 3.36 -5.34 17.04
CA GLU A 99 3.82 -4.82 18.31
C GLU A 99 2.63 -4.44 19.19
N GLN A 100 2.88 -4.34 20.47
CA GLN A 100 1.83 -4.00 21.42
C GLN A 100 1.34 -2.58 21.18
N ASP A 101 0.02 -2.41 21.20
CA ASP A 101 -0.58 -1.09 21.09
C ASP A 101 -0.71 -0.49 22.50
N ILE A 102 0.27 0.29 22.88
CA ILE A 102 0.31 0.87 24.20
C ILE A 102 -0.65 2.04 24.37
N HIS A 103 -1.17 2.56 23.27
CA HIS A 103 -2.14 3.65 23.31
C HIS A 103 -3.58 3.15 23.38
N HIS A 104 -3.77 1.84 23.15
CA HIS A 104 -5.10 1.25 23.16
C HIS A 104 -5.44 0.86 24.59
N SER A 105 -6.50 1.45 25.11
CA SER A 105 -6.99 1.07 26.42
C SER A 105 -7.35 -0.40 26.42
N VAL A 106 -6.82 -1.10 27.38
CA VAL A 106 -7.16 -2.50 27.53
C VAL A 106 -8.60 -2.62 27.94
N THR A 107 -9.32 -3.36 27.17
CA THR A 107 -10.71 -3.64 27.49
C THR A 107 -10.81 -4.83 28.39
#